data_a12ef3f5fc41ddd062e38ea97584e50b
#
_entry.id   a12ef3f5fc41ddd062e38ea97584e50b
#
_cell.length_a   1.000
_cell.length_b   1.000
_cell.length_c   1.000
_cell.angle_alpha   90.00
_cell.angle_beta   90.00
_cell.angle_gamma   90.00
#
_symmetry.space_group_name_H-M   'P 1'
#
loop_
_entity.id
_entity.type
_entity.pdbx_description
1 polymer ?
#
loop_
_entity_poly.entity_id
_entity_poly.type
_entity_poly.pdbx_seq_one_letter_code
_entity_poly.pdbx_strand_id
1 'polypeptide(L)'
;MITLKELKKNPYLIEFIEQAGERLRLLQYTDHGLDHVDLVSARARNIAREIGLSKDKQEMCAIAAFCHDFGNFLSRTYHNYMGAVIFQQLFQKDFTPSELAQLMQAIVNHDKYEMEFTDPVSAVTILADKSDVRRERVTVKDKKVIEEDIHNRVNFATKYSKLGVDKKKKNITLVLKIDTSFVPVIEYFEIFTDRMTYCRKAAKRLGYKFNLVINNFKLL
;
A
#
# COMPACT_ATOMS: atom_id res chain seq x y z
N MET A 1 -19.43 9.80 -8.75
CA MET A 1 -18.41 8.82 -8.27
C MET A 1 -19.09 7.60 -7.72
N ILE A 2 -18.73 6.38 -8.20
CA ILE A 2 -19.16 5.12 -7.59
C ILE A 2 -18.39 4.85 -6.28
N THR A 3 -18.99 3.99 -5.43
CA THR A 3 -18.35 3.55 -4.18
C THR A 3 -17.38 2.38 -4.42
N LEU A 4 -16.45 2.13 -3.49
CA LEU A 4 -15.60 0.93 -3.51
C LEU A 4 -16.45 -0.37 -3.57
N LYS A 5 -17.58 -0.39 -2.85
CA LYS A 5 -18.49 -1.55 -2.85
C LYS A 5 -19.07 -1.83 -4.25
N GLU A 6 -19.38 -0.78 -5.00
CA GLU A 6 -19.85 -0.90 -6.39
C GLU A 6 -18.73 -1.28 -7.33
N LEU A 7 -17.56 -0.64 -7.17
CA LEU A 7 -16.36 -0.92 -7.96
C LEU A 7 -15.92 -2.39 -7.85
N LYS A 8 -16.01 -2.99 -6.66
CA LYS A 8 -15.72 -4.42 -6.41
C LYS A 8 -16.67 -5.39 -7.10
N LYS A 9 -17.79 -4.92 -7.68
CA LYS A 9 -18.67 -5.76 -8.50
C LYS A 9 -18.20 -5.94 -9.94
N ASN A 10 -17.17 -5.19 -10.37
CA ASN A 10 -16.63 -5.32 -11.71
C ASN A 10 -15.80 -6.62 -11.81
N PRO A 11 -16.23 -7.61 -12.61
CA PRO A 11 -15.57 -8.91 -12.68
C PRO A 11 -14.16 -8.82 -13.29
N TYR A 12 -13.94 -7.90 -14.22
CA TYR A 12 -12.60 -7.71 -14.83
C TYR A 12 -11.58 -7.20 -13.80
N LEU A 13 -11.97 -6.24 -12.96
CA LEU A 13 -11.08 -5.74 -11.91
C LEU A 13 -10.70 -6.84 -10.92
N ILE A 14 -11.68 -7.62 -10.45
CA ILE A 14 -11.42 -8.70 -9.49
C ILE A 14 -10.51 -9.74 -10.11
N GLU A 15 -10.82 -10.20 -11.32
CA GLU A 15 -9.98 -11.16 -12.04
C GLU A 15 -8.54 -10.65 -12.22
N PHE A 16 -8.35 -9.38 -12.60
CA PHE A 16 -7.02 -8.81 -12.77
C PHE A 16 -6.23 -8.74 -11.46
N ILE A 17 -6.89 -8.48 -10.33
CA ILE A 17 -6.24 -8.53 -9.01
C ILE A 17 -5.83 -9.97 -8.66
N GLU A 18 -6.70 -10.96 -8.90
CA GLU A 18 -6.43 -12.38 -8.65
C GLU A 18 -5.26 -12.86 -9.52
N GLN A 19 -5.24 -12.51 -10.81
CA GLN A 19 -4.15 -12.84 -11.73
C GLN A 19 -2.84 -12.12 -11.34
N ALA A 20 -2.89 -10.89 -10.84
CA ALA A 20 -1.72 -10.20 -10.32
C ALA A 20 -1.14 -10.93 -9.10
N GLY A 21 -2.00 -11.31 -8.16
CA GLY A 21 -1.60 -12.09 -6.97
C GLY A 21 -0.99 -13.44 -7.33
N GLU A 22 -1.66 -14.20 -8.20
CA GLU A 22 -1.17 -15.51 -8.65
C GLU A 22 0.17 -15.42 -9.38
N ARG A 23 0.29 -14.47 -10.31
CA ARG A 23 1.55 -14.24 -11.03
C ARG A 23 2.70 -13.93 -10.09
N LEU A 24 2.51 -13.01 -9.13
CA LEU A 24 3.55 -12.63 -8.19
C LEU A 24 3.87 -13.77 -7.21
N ARG A 25 2.87 -14.57 -6.82
CA ARG A 25 3.07 -15.78 -6.02
C ARG A 25 3.96 -16.80 -6.75
N LEU A 26 3.71 -17.05 -8.03
CA LEU A 26 4.55 -17.95 -8.87
C LEU A 26 6.00 -17.45 -9.00
N LEU A 27 6.20 -16.13 -8.95
CA LEU A 27 7.50 -15.49 -8.95
C LEU A 27 8.11 -15.38 -7.53
N GLN A 28 7.49 -15.99 -6.52
CA GLN A 28 7.91 -16.01 -5.11
C GLN A 28 7.95 -14.62 -4.43
N TYR A 29 7.24 -13.63 -4.97
CA TYR A 29 7.01 -12.36 -4.31
C TYR A 29 6.01 -12.52 -3.15
N THR A 30 6.04 -11.56 -2.22
CA THR A 30 5.01 -11.43 -1.18
C THR A 30 3.62 -11.20 -1.80
N ASP A 31 2.55 -11.47 -1.04
CA ASP A 31 1.17 -11.31 -1.51
C ASP A 31 0.88 -9.88 -2.00
N HIS A 32 0.28 -9.79 -3.18
CA HIS A 32 -0.25 -8.57 -3.82
C HIS A 32 -1.67 -8.83 -4.38
N GLY A 33 -2.32 -9.89 -3.91
CA GLY A 33 -3.69 -10.26 -4.26
C GLY A 33 -4.74 -9.55 -3.39
N LEU A 34 -5.95 -10.13 -3.36
CA LEU A 34 -7.11 -9.56 -2.69
C LEU A 34 -6.88 -9.26 -1.20
N ASP A 35 -6.18 -10.12 -0.47
CA ASP A 35 -5.90 -9.91 0.97
C ASP A 35 -5.08 -8.66 1.22
N HIS A 36 -4.06 -8.41 0.37
CA HIS A 36 -3.25 -7.21 0.45
C HIS A 36 -4.05 -5.96 0.10
N VAL A 37 -4.70 -5.93 -1.07
CA VAL A 37 -5.40 -4.72 -1.53
C VAL A 37 -6.62 -4.38 -0.65
N ASP A 38 -7.28 -5.37 -0.07
CA ASP A 38 -8.38 -5.16 0.88
C ASP A 38 -7.89 -4.51 2.18
N LEU A 39 -6.79 -5.02 2.74
CA LEU A 39 -6.17 -4.43 3.93
C LEU A 39 -5.70 -3.00 3.66
N VAL A 40 -5.00 -2.78 2.54
CA VAL A 40 -4.47 -1.46 2.16
C VAL A 40 -5.62 -0.47 1.94
N SER A 41 -6.69 -0.89 1.29
CA SER A 41 -7.90 -0.10 1.07
C SER A 41 -8.59 0.30 2.40
N ALA A 42 -8.78 -0.65 3.31
CA ALA A 42 -9.35 -0.38 4.62
C ALA A 42 -8.46 0.58 5.44
N ARG A 43 -7.15 0.39 5.39
CA ARG A 43 -6.15 1.24 6.04
C ARG A 43 -6.16 2.66 5.47
N ALA A 44 -6.22 2.81 4.14
CA ALA A 44 -6.33 4.10 3.46
C ALA A 44 -7.59 4.87 3.88
N ARG A 45 -8.75 4.19 3.90
CA ARG A 45 -10.00 4.79 4.39
C ARG A 45 -9.88 5.27 5.84
N ASN A 46 -9.27 4.46 6.70
CA ASN A 46 -9.08 4.82 8.11
C ASN A 46 -8.16 6.02 8.28
N ILE A 47 -7.01 6.06 7.60
CA ILE A 47 -6.11 7.22 7.62
C ILE A 47 -6.86 8.48 7.17
N ALA A 48 -7.54 8.41 6.02
CA ALA A 48 -8.30 9.53 5.45
C ALA A 48 -9.37 10.07 6.42
N ARG A 49 -10.08 9.17 7.10
CA ARG A 49 -11.08 9.52 8.12
C ARG A 49 -10.43 10.21 9.32
N GLU A 50 -9.34 9.67 9.84
CA GLU A 50 -8.68 10.16 11.04
C GLU A 50 -8.00 11.50 10.84
N ILE A 51 -7.47 11.77 9.64
CA ILE A 51 -6.94 13.10 9.31
C ILE A 51 -8.04 14.11 8.96
N GLY A 52 -9.30 13.67 8.83
CA GLY A 52 -10.47 14.53 8.63
C GLY A 52 -10.77 14.88 7.18
N LEU A 53 -10.44 14.03 6.22
CA LEU A 53 -10.85 14.22 4.82
C LEU A 53 -12.37 14.04 4.66
N SER A 54 -12.95 14.66 3.63
CA SER A 54 -14.36 14.49 3.25
C SER A 54 -14.69 13.03 2.96
N LYS A 55 -15.97 12.66 3.04
CA LYS A 55 -16.44 11.30 2.73
C LYS A 55 -16.02 10.85 1.33
N ASP A 56 -16.14 11.73 0.34
CA ASP A 56 -15.73 11.45 -1.03
C ASP A 56 -14.23 11.19 -1.14
N LYS A 57 -13.41 11.98 -0.45
CA LYS A 57 -11.96 11.75 -0.40
C LYS A 57 -11.58 10.47 0.34
N GLN A 58 -12.31 10.09 1.39
CA GLN A 58 -12.13 8.80 2.07
C GLN A 58 -12.40 7.64 1.11
N GLU A 59 -13.46 7.77 0.32
CA GLU A 59 -13.83 6.78 -0.70
C GLU A 59 -12.76 6.69 -1.80
N MET A 60 -12.32 7.82 -2.35
CA MET A 60 -11.25 7.88 -3.34
C MET A 60 -9.96 7.24 -2.84
N CYS A 61 -9.55 7.50 -1.58
CA CYS A 61 -8.38 6.87 -0.98
C CYS A 61 -8.53 5.34 -0.92
N ALA A 62 -9.71 4.85 -0.55
CA ALA A 62 -9.99 3.42 -0.49
C ALA A 62 -9.96 2.77 -1.90
N ILE A 63 -10.54 3.44 -2.90
CA ILE A 63 -10.57 2.97 -4.29
C ILE A 63 -9.14 2.94 -4.86
N ALA A 64 -8.37 4.03 -4.74
CA ALA A 64 -7.00 4.08 -5.24
C ALA A 64 -6.14 2.99 -4.59
N ALA A 65 -6.27 2.81 -3.27
CA ALA A 65 -5.57 1.79 -2.52
C ALA A 65 -5.98 0.35 -2.88
N PHE A 66 -7.24 0.12 -3.25
CA PHE A 66 -7.70 -1.18 -3.74
C PHE A 66 -7.15 -1.51 -5.13
N CYS A 67 -6.96 -0.48 -5.96
CA CYS A 67 -6.57 -0.64 -7.36
C CYS A 67 -5.07 -0.40 -7.62
N HIS A 68 -4.23 -0.14 -6.58
CA HIS A 68 -2.87 0.31 -6.83
C HIS A 68 -2.00 -0.71 -7.55
N ASP A 69 -2.16 -2.00 -7.22
CA ASP A 69 -1.27 -3.09 -7.64
C ASP A 69 -1.81 -3.98 -8.77
N PHE A 70 -3.07 -3.80 -9.18
CA PHE A 70 -3.69 -4.76 -10.11
C PHE A 70 -2.99 -4.83 -11.48
N GLY A 71 -2.29 -3.76 -11.92
CA GLY A 71 -1.51 -3.80 -13.16
C GLY A 71 -0.39 -4.84 -13.19
N ASN A 72 -0.02 -5.43 -12.05
CA ASN A 72 0.94 -6.54 -11.95
C ASN A 72 0.51 -7.79 -12.73
N PHE A 73 -0.77 -7.94 -13.09
CA PHE A 73 -1.20 -9.06 -13.94
C PHE A 73 -0.55 -9.05 -15.33
N LEU A 74 -0.21 -7.87 -15.84
CA LEU A 74 0.52 -7.73 -17.11
C LEU A 74 2.03 -7.78 -16.92
N SER A 75 2.57 -6.95 -16.03
CA SER A 75 4.01 -6.82 -15.82
C SER A 75 4.32 -6.24 -14.45
N ARG A 76 5.43 -6.66 -13.82
CA ARG A 76 5.95 -5.99 -12.63
C ARG A 76 6.51 -4.60 -12.97
N THR A 77 7.22 -4.51 -14.09
CA THR A 77 7.74 -3.24 -14.60
C THR A 77 6.59 -2.38 -15.12
N TYR A 78 6.49 -1.14 -14.63
CA TYR A 78 5.45 -0.17 -15.00
C TYR A 78 4.01 -0.59 -14.66
N HIS A 79 3.82 -1.57 -13.75
CA HIS A 79 2.47 -2.01 -13.33
C HIS A 79 1.59 -0.87 -12.85
N ASN A 80 2.18 0.12 -12.19
CA ASN A 80 1.51 1.31 -11.70
C ASN A 80 0.95 2.19 -12.84
N TYR A 81 1.72 2.39 -13.92
CA TYR A 81 1.24 3.13 -15.10
C TYR A 81 0.20 2.34 -15.87
N MET A 82 0.45 1.05 -16.10
CA MET A 82 -0.50 0.16 -16.79
C MET A 82 -1.80 0.04 -16.00
N GLY A 83 -1.71 -0.12 -14.69
CA GLY A 83 -2.87 -0.13 -13.80
C GLY A 83 -3.70 1.16 -13.92
N ALA A 84 -3.08 2.33 -13.92
CA ALA A 84 -3.79 3.59 -14.07
C ALA A 84 -4.52 3.72 -15.41
N VAL A 85 -3.89 3.28 -16.52
CA VAL A 85 -4.53 3.31 -17.86
C VAL A 85 -5.71 2.33 -17.93
N ILE A 86 -5.53 1.12 -17.40
CA ILE A 86 -6.61 0.11 -17.39
C ILE A 86 -7.74 0.57 -16.45
N PHE A 87 -7.43 1.17 -15.31
CA PHE A 87 -8.42 1.77 -14.42
C PHE A 87 -9.29 2.80 -15.16
N GLN A 88 -8.66 3.67 -15.93
CA GLN A 88 -9.38 4.65 -16.75
C GLN A 88 -10.30 3.97 -17.77
N GLN A 89 -9.83 2.92 -18.46
CA GLN A 89 -10.66 2.17 -19.43
C GLN A 89 -11.88 1.51 -18.79
N LEU A 90 -11.71 0.94 -17.58
CA LEU A 90 -12.80 0.26 -16.87
C LEU A 90 -13.83 1.22 -16.27
N PHE A 91 -13.39 2.41 -15.81
CA PHE A 91 -14.20 3.25 -14.92
C PHE A 91 -14.34 4.72 -15.36
N GLN A 92 -13.97 5.10 -16.58
CA GLN A 92 -14.07 6.49 -17.06
C GLN A 92 -15.48 7.08 -17.01
N LYS A 93 -16.52 6.23 -17.04
CA LYS A 93 -17.92 6.66 -16.99
C LYS A 93 -18.45 6.84 -15.57
N ASP A 94 -17.73 6.35 -14.58
CA ASP A 94 -18.16 6.28 -13.18
C ASP A 94 -17.64 7.43 -12.33
N PHE A 95 -16.70 8.20 -12.87
CA PHE A 95 -16.03 9.32 -12.21
C PHE A 95 -16.03 10.59 -13.09
N THR A 96 -16.04 11.74 -12.44
CA THR A 96 -15.74 12.98 -13.15
C THR A 96 -14.28 12.99 -13.63
N PRO A 97 -13.92 13.77 -14.67
CA PRO A 97 -12.54 13.84 -15.15
C PRO A 97 -11.52 14.21 -14.05
N SER A 98 -11.90 15.07 -13.11
CA SER A 98 -11.06 15.48 -12.00
C SER A 98 -10.83 14.35 -10.98
N GLU A 99 -11.88 13.60 -10.64
CA GLU A 99 -11.78 12.43 -9.74
C GLU A 99 -10.93 11.34 -10.40
N LEU A 100 -11.20 11.04 -11.66
CA LEU A 100 -10.48 10.05 -12.43
C LEU A 100 -8.98 10.38 -12.49
N ALA A 101 -8.62 11.61 -12.79
CA ALA A 101 -7.23 12.05 -12.82
C ALA A 101 -6.52 11.87 -11.47
N GLN A 102 -7.18 12.19 -10.35
CA GLN A 102 -6.61 12.01 -9.02
C GLN A 102 -6.43 10.53 -8.66
N LEU A 103 -7.40 9.66 -9.01
CA LEU A 103 -7.29 8.21 -8.80
C LEU A 103 -6.15 7.62 -9.63
N MET A 104 -6.05 7.98 -10.90
CA MET A 104 -4.94 7.56 -11.77
C MET A 104 -3.58 8.02 -11.22
N GLN A 105 -3.47 9.27 -10.79
CA GLN A 105 -2.25 9.79 -10.16
C GLN A 105 -1.88 9.00 -8.89
N ALA A 106 -2.85 8.67 -8.05
CA ALA A 106 -2.61 7.88 -6.84
C ALA A 106 -2.13 6.46 -7.17
N ILE A 107 -2.72 5.81 -8.19
CA ILE A 107 -2.28 4.51 -8.69
C ILE A 107 -0.85 4.60 -9.26
N VAL A 108 -0.52 5.61 -10.06
CA VAL A 108 0.84 5.78 -10.59
C VAL A 108 1.85 6.04 -9.48
N ASN A 109 1.52 6.94 -8.55
CA ASN A 109 2.48 7.40 -7.54
C ASN A 109 2.83 6.37 -6.47
N HIS A 110 2.06 5.27 -6.32
CA HIS A 110 2.34 4.30 -5.24
C HIS A 110 3.70 3.60 -5.40
N ASP A 111 4.19 3.43 -6.63
CA ASP A 111 5.46 2.76 -6.93
C ASP A 111 6.27 3.52 -8.01
N LYS A 112 6.42 4.83 -7.83
CA LYS A 112 7.21 5.70 -8.69
C LYS A 112 8.51 6.10 -7.99
N TYR A 113 9.62 6.14 -8.73
CA TYR A 113 10.93 6.52 -8.18
C TYR A 113 10.95 7.94 -7.63
N GLU A 114 10.38 8.89 -8.39
CA GLU A 114 10.18 10.27 -7.93
C GLU A 114 8.72 10.48 -7.54
N MET A 115 8.45 10.43 -6.24
CA MET A 115 7.10 10.63 -5.72
C MET A 115 6.80 12.10 -5.49
N GLU A 116 5.87 12.63 -6.26
CA GLU A 116 5.31 13.96 -6.09
C GLU A 116 3.85 13.86 -5.64
N PHE A 117 3.55 14.42 -4.48
CA PHE A 117 2.19 14.41 -3.93
C PHE A 117 1.49 15.74 -4.21
N THR A 118 0.67 15.77 -5.22
CA THR A 118 -0.14 16.95 -5.56
C THR A 118 -1.46 16.98 -4.80
N ASP A 119 -1.95 15.81 -4.36
CA ASP A 119 -3.23 15.64 -3.66
C ASP A 119 -3.12 14.65 -2.48
N PRO A 120 -4.08 14.69 -1.53
CA PRO A 120 -4.06 13.82 -0.35
C PRO A 120 -4.34 12.34 -0.68
N VAL A 121 -5.00 12.00 -1.80
CA VAL A 121 -5.34 10.60 -2.15
C VAL A 121 -4.07 9.82 -2.40
N SER A 122 -3.14 10.34 -3.20
CA SER A 122 -1.82 9.73 -3.45
C SER A 122 -1.04 9.53 -2.15
N ALA A 123 -0.99 10.55 -1.29
CA ALA A 123 -0.24 10.48 -0.03
C ALA A 123 -0.82 9.42 0.92
N VAL A 124 -2.15 9.32 1.03
CA VAL A 124 -2.83 8.32 1.87
C VAL A 124 -2.63 6.91 1.31
N THR A 125 -2.73 6.72 -0.01
CA THR A 125 -2.51 5.43 -0.67
C THR A 125 -1.12 4.89 -0.36
N ILE A 126 -0.08 5.71 -0.48
CA ILE A 126 1.29 5.32 -0.18
C ILE A 126 1.49 4.97 1.29
N LEU A 127 0.97 5.78 2.22
CA LEU A 127 1.05 5.45 3.65
C LEU A 127 0.39 4.10 3.96
N ALA A 128 -0.74 3.82 3.34
CA ALA A 128 -1.46 2.57 3.54
C ALA A 128 -0.70 1.37 2.98
N ASP A 129 -0.21 1.45 1.74
CA ASP A 129 0.53 0.38 1.07
C ASP A 129 1.90 0.14 1.71
N LYS A 130 2.75 1.17 1.81
CA LYS A 130 4.13 1.02 2.31
C LYS A 130 4.21 0.67 3.80
N SER A 131 3.11 0.75 4.54
CA SER A 131 3.00 0.28 5.93
C SER A 131 2.56 -1.18 6.05
N ASP A 132 2.26 -1.89 4.95
CA ASP A 132 1.87 -3.30 5.00
C ASP A 132 3.09 -4.22 5.00
N VAL A 133 3.69 -4.36 6.17
CA VAL A 133 4.79 -5.28 6.46
C VAL A 133 4.28 -6.27 7.49
N ARG A 134 4.04 -7.52 7.11
CA ARG A 134 3.45 -8.55 7.99
C ARG A 134 3.70 -9.96 7.47
N ARG A 135 3.68 -10.92 8.38
CA ARG A 135 3.93 -12.34 8.10
C ARG A 135 2.98 -12.93 7.05
N GLU A 136 1.71 -12.55 7.11
CA GLU A 136 0.67 -13.07 6.23
C GLU A 136 0.87 -12.72 4.75
N ARG A 137 1.76 -11.77 4.46
CA ARG A 137 2.18 -11.47 3.07
C ARG A 137 3.09 -12.53 2.46
N VAL A 138 3.69 -13.40 3.28
CA VAL A 138 4.58 -14.47 2.78
C VAL A 138 3.74 -15.62 2.27
N THR A 139 3.72 -15.83 0.95
CA THR A 139 2.95 -16.89 0.28
C THR A 139 3.74 -18.19 0.13
N VAL A 140 5.05 -18.12 0.25
CA VAL A 140 5.96 -19.27 0.16
C VAL A 140 5.86 -20.11 1.43
N LYS A 141 5.77 -21.45 1.29
CA LYS A 141 5.69 -22.38 2.41
C LYS A 141 7.04 -23.01 2.76
N ASP A 142 7.96 -23.06 1.80
CA ASP A 142 9.29 -23.64 2.02
C ASP A 142 10.14 -22.68 2.88
N LYS A 143 10.55 -23.18 4.03
CA LYS A 143 11.34 -22.41 5.00
C LYS A 143 12.67 -21.94 4.43
N LYS A 144 13.33 -22.75 3.60
CA LYS A 144 14.60 -22.38 2.95
C LYS A 144 14.41 -21.16 2.04
N VAL A 145 13.38 -21.18 1.20
CA VAL A 145 13.06 -20.06 0.31
C VAL A 145 12.73 -18.79 1.12
N ILE A 146 12.02 -18.94 2.25
CA ILE A 146 11.76 -17.80 3.15
C ILE A 146 13.08 -17.23 3.71
N GLU A 147 14.01 -18.09 4.12
CA GLU A 147 15.30 -17.68 4.69
C GLU A 147 16.26 -17.08 3.65
N GLU A 148 16.21 -17.52 2.41
CA GLU A 148 17.09 -17.06 1.33
C GLU A 148 16.67 -15.70 0.76
N ASP A 149 15.38 -15.40 0.67
CA ASP A 149 14.88 -14.12 0.16
C ASP A 149 14.64 -13.11 1.28
N ILE A 150 15.33 -11.96 1.21
CA ILE A 150 15.26 -10.94 2.27
C ILE A 150 13.85 -10.36 2.45
N HIS A 151 13.05 -10.20 1.37
CA HIS A 151 11.69 -9.68 1.48
C HIS A 151 10.78 -10.68 2.18
N ASN A 152 10.89 -11.97 1.85
CA ASN A 152 10.13 -13.02 2.49
C ASN A 152 10.52 -13.16 3.97
N ARG A 153 11.82 -13.23 4.31
CA ARG A 153 12.23 -13.43 5.71
C ARG A 153 11.91 -12.24 6.61
N VAL A 154 12.05 -11.00 6.13
CA VAL A 154 11.70 -9.82 6.93
C VAL A 154 10.19 -9.71 7.15
N ASN A 155 9.37 -9.96 6.13
CA ASN A 155 7.91 -10.02 6.30
C ASN A 155 7.54 -11.17 7.26
N PHE A 156 8.12 -12.36 7.09
CA PHE A 156 7.86 -13.53 7.96
C PHE A 156 8.24 -13.25 9.42
N ALA A 157 9.32 -12.55 9.68
CA ALA A 157 9.74 -12.15 11.01
C ALA A 157 8.83 -11.07 11.64
N THR A 158 8.04 -10.35 10.84
CA THR A 158 7.18 -9.28 11.34
C THR A 158 5.88 -9.86 11.93
N LYS A 159 5.84 -9.96 13.26
CA LYS A 159 4.71 -10.51 14.04
C LYS A 159 3.56 -9.52 14.24
N TYR A 160 3.83 -8.23 14.10
CA TYR A 160 2.85 -7.18 14.31
C TYR A 160 3.19 -5.94 13.48
N SER A 161 2.18 -5.38 12.84
CA SER A 161 2.27 -4.14 12.06
C SER A 161 1.01 -3.33 12.25
N LYS A 162 1.15 -2.11 12.75
CA LYS A 162 0.03 -1.19 12.94
C LYS A 162 0.41 0.24 12.56
N LEU A 163 -0.39 0.85 11.71
CA LEU A 163 -0.32 2.27 11.43
C LEU A 163 -1.40 2.99 12.23
N GLY A 164 -1.00 3.99 13.01
CA GLY A 164 -1.90 4.81 13.83
C GLY A 164 -1.76 6.29 13.50
N VAL A 165 -2.85 7.04 13.63
CA VAL A 165 -2.90 8.50 13.44
C VAL A 165 -3.23 9.16 14.78
N ASP A 166 -2.40 10.10 15.22
CA ASP A 166 -2.68 11.03 16.33
C ASP A 166 -2.96 12.42 15.75
N LYS A 167 -4.25 12.74 15.62
CA LYS A 167 -4.70 14.01 15.05
C LYS A 167 -4.27 15.22 15.89
N LYS A 168 -4.25 15.07 17.22
CA LYS A 168 -3.91 16.17 18.15
C LYS A 168 -2.42 16.51 18.03
N LYS A 169 -1.56 15.50 18.02
CA LYS A 169 -0.11 15.68 17.90
C LYS A 169 0.38 15.79 16.45
N LYS A 170 -0.52 15.66 15.48
CA LYS A 170 -0.16 15.63 14.05
C LYS A 170 0.90 14.58 13.73
N ASN A 171 0.75 13.38 14.29
CA ASN A 171 1.65 12.25 14.07
C ASN A 171 0.94 11.09 13.35
N ILE A 172 1.65 10.46 12.43
CA ILE A 172 1.32 9.14 11.85
C ILE A 172 2.45 8.20 12.26
N THR A 173 2.13 7.13 12.97
CA THR A 173 3.13 6.23 13.55
C THR A 173 2.94 4.81 13.02
N LEU A 174 3.99 4.26 12.41
CA LEU A 174 4.08 2.83 12.10
C LEU A 174 4.77 2.12 13.27
N VAL A 175 4.08 1.14 13.85
CA VAL A 175 4.60 0.29 14.91
C VAL A 175 4.78 -1.11 14.38
N LEU A 176 6.00 -1.64 14.49
CA LEU A 176 6.36 -2.99 14.08
C LEU A 176 6.91 -3.79 15.26
N LYS A 177 6.61 -5.10 15.29
CA LYS A 177 7.31 -6.07 16.13
C LYS A 177 7.95 -7.12 15.25
N ILE A 178 9.27 -7.12 15.22
CA ILE A 178 10.12 -8.00 14.40
C ILE A 178 10.76 -9.03 15.33
N ASP A 179 10.69 -10.28 14.94
CA ASP A 179 11.35 -11.39 15.63
C ASP A 179 12.85 -11.36 15.34
N THR A 180 13.63 -10.82 16.28
CA THR A 180 15.07 -10.68 16.13
C THR A 180 15.85 -11.98 16.30
N SER A 181 15.19 -13.07 16.71
CA SER A 181 15.78 -14.41 16.68
C SER A 181 15.78 -15.03 15.28
N PHE A 182 14.90 -14.53 14.38
CA PHE A 182 14.78 -15.01 13.01
C PHE A 182 15.54 -14.12 12.02
N VAL A 183 15.49 -12.78 12.22
CA VAL A 183 16.14 -11.81 11.32
C VAL A 183 16.62 -10.59 12.11
N PRO A 184 17.85 -10.10 11.88
CA PRO A 184 18.31 -8.86 12.50
C PRO A 184 17.53 -7.65 11.96
N VAL A 185 17.25 -6.65 12.82
CA VAL A 185 16.46 -5.47 12.44
C VAL A 185 17.10 -4.69 11.28
N ILE A 186 18.42 -4.78 11.09
CA ILE A 186 19.11 -4.08 10.00
C ILE A 186 18.56 -4.49 8.63
N GLU A 187 18.18 -5.75 8.43
CA GLU A 187 17.61 -6.22 7.16
C GLU A 187 16.27 -5.56 6.82
N TYR A 188 15.49 -5.15 7.83
CA TYR A 188 14.31 -4.32 7.58
C TYR A 188 14.70 -3.00 6.91
N PHE A 189 15.78 -2.35 7.35
CA PHE A 189 16.24 -1.10 6.76
C PHE A 189 16.81 -1.29 5.36
N GLU A 190 17.48 -2.40 5.09
CA GLU A 190 18.04 -2.70 3.77
C GLU A 190 16.98 -2.68 2.67
N ILE A 191 15.78 -3.19 2.95
CA ILE A 191 14.71 -3.28 1.95
C ILE A 191 13.62 -2.20 2.10
N PHE A 192 13.48 -1.58 3.28
CA PHE A 192 12.36 -0.66 3.54
C PHE A 192 12.77 0.80 3.78
N THR A 193 14.04 1.16 3.70
CA THR A 193 14.50 2.55 3.90
C THR A 193 13.81 3.52 2.94
N ASP A 194 13.75 3.19 1.66
CA ASP A 194 13.07 4.02 0.67
C ASP A 194 11.55 4.12 0.96
N ARG A 195 10.91 3.00 1.33
CA ARG A 195 9.50 3.00 1.72
C ARG A 195 9.22 3.91 2.91
N MET A 196 10.10 3.93 3.90
CA MET A 196 9.98 4.83 5.05
C MET A 196 10.21 6.31 4.66
N THR A 197 11.10 6.55 3.71
CA THR A 197 11.29 7.88 3.13
C THR A 197 10.02 8.36 2.41
N TYR A 198 9.36 7.50 1.64
CA TYR A 198 8.08 7.81 1.00
C TYR A 198 6.97 8.05 2.01
N CYS A 199 6.85 7.22 3.03
CA CYS A 199 5.90 7.44 4.13
C CYS A 199 6.12 8.80 4.81
N ARG A 200 7.37 9.20 5.03
CA ARG A 200 7.72 10.51 5.62
C ARG A 200 7.31 11.67 4.72
N LYS A 201 7.59 11.57 3.40
CA LYS A 201 7.16 12.58 2.41
C LYS A 201 5.62 12.68 2.35
N ALA A 202 4.94 11.54 2.30
CA ALA A 202 3.47 11.47 2.27
C ALA A 202 2.83 12.07 3.53
N ALA A 203 3.31 11.71 4.70
CA ALA A 203 2.83 12.30 5.96
C ALA A 203 3.05 13.82 6.00
N LYS A 204 4.23 14.30 5.57
CA LYS A 204 4.52 15.75 5.47
C LYS A 204 3.53 16.45 4.54
N ARG A 205 3.17 15.85 3.39
CA ARG A 205 2.17 16.40 2.46
C ARG A 205 0.79 16.56 3.12
N LEU A 206 0.44 15.65 4.04
CA LEU A 206 -0.80 15.69 4.79
C LEU A 206 -0.75 16.65 6.01
N GLY A 207 0.39 17.30 6.27
CA GLY A 207 0.58 18.15 7.46
C GLY A 207 0.82 17.36 8.75
N TYR A 208 1.36 16.13 8.62
CA TYR A 208 1.70 15.23 9.72
C TYR A 208 3.19 14.89 9.75
N LYS A 209 3.68 14.51 10.92
CA LYS A 209 5.00 13.92 11.11
C LYS A 209 4.88 12.39 11.06
N PHE A 210 5.74 11.73 10.31
CA PHE A 210 5.84 10.26 10.31
C PHE A 210 6.79 9.80 11.42
N ASN A 211 6.37 8.78 12.17
CA ASN A 211 7.19 8.13 13.17
C ASN A 211 7.25 6.61 12.90
N LEU A 212 8.40 6.02 13.19
CA LEU A 212 8.64 4.58 13.11
C LEU A 212 9.05 4.06 14.48
N VAL A 213 8.37 3.02 14.95
CA VAL A 213 8.68 2.31 16.19
C VAL A 213 8.90 0.84 15.86
N ILE A 214 10.06 0.30 16.15
CA ILE A 214 10.37 -1.14 16.00
C ILE A 214 10.76 -1.69 17.37
N ASN A 215 10.11 -2.79 17.78
CA ASN A 215 10.37 -3.49 19.05
C ASN A 215 10.39 -2.53 20.27
N ASN A 216 9.48 -1.56 20.31
CA ASN A 216 9.33 -0.50 21.31
C ASN A 216 10.39 0.63 21.22
N PHE A 217 11.38 0.55 20.34
CA PHE A 217 12.33 1.65 20.12
C PHE A 217 11.77 2.63 19.09
N LYS A 218 11.71 3.89 19.45
CA LYS A 218 11.36 4.98 18.53
C LYS A 218 12.59 5.34 17.70
N LEU A 219 12.45 5.20 16.37
CA LEU A 219 13.55 5.40 15.42
C LEU A 219 13.40 6.70 14.61
N LEU A 220 12.19 7.25 14.51
CA LEU A 220 11.85 8.52 13.87
C LEU A 220 10.85 9.29 14.74
#